data_e5f81fa48d7b2bcf878ec5e0c4fa24e3
#
_entry.id   e5f81fa48d7b2bcf878ec5e0c4fa24e3
#
_cell.length_a   1.000
_cell.length_b   1.000
_cell.length_c   1.000
_cell.angle_alpha   90.00
_cell.angle_beta   90.00
_cell.angle_gamma   90.00
#
_symmetry.space_group_name_H-M   'P 1'
#
loop_
_entity.id
_entity.type
_entity.pdbx_description
1 polymer ?
#
loop_
_entity_poly.entity_id
_entity_poly.type
_entity_poly.pdbx_seq_one_letter_code
_entity_poly.pdbx_strand_id
1 'polypeptide(L)'
;MTTSLVRTRQGTDDDLALVTALHDRCSADALLRRFHAPVPRVPDRMARGLIAPHHGWSVLAVHGQDAVGMACAGPVSEHLVEVGILVEDASQGRGVGSRLLRDVATEGAARGYRSLLCLTQPDNDAVLATIQRVALPHTVTHADGLMRIVMQITSAEAALPLPA
;
A
#
# COMPACT_ATOMS: atom_id res chain seq x y z
N MET A 1 0.02 -24.97 18.86
CA MET A 1 0.55 -23.62 18.58
C MET A 1 -0.27 -23.01 17.45
N THR A 2 -1.18 -22.12 17.75
CA THR A 2 -2.01 -21.47 16.74
C THR A 2 -1.15 -20.41 16.05
N THR A 3 -0.71 -20.68 14.84
CA THR A 3 -0.04 -19.67 14.01
C THR A 3 -1.06 -18.55 13.75
N SER A 4 -0.91 -17.44 14.44
CA SER A 4 -1.79 -16.29 14.21
C SER A 4 -1.63 -15.83 12.76
N LEU A 5 -2.72 -15.91 11.99
CA LEU A 5 -2.74 -15.49 10.59
C LEU A 5 -2.75 -13.95 10.53
N VAL A 6 -1.95 -13.39 9.64
CA VAL A 6 -2.06 -11.96 9.32
C VAL A 6 -3.44 -11.70 8.73
N ARG A 7 -4.17 -10.75 9.29
CA ARG A 7 -5.47 -10.29 8.81
C ARG A 7 -5.34 -8.86 8.31
N THR A 8 -6.13 -8.50 7.33
CA THR A 8 -6.20 -7.12 6.84
C THR A 8 -7.55 -6.51 7.18
N ARG A 9 -7.55 -5.22 7.44
CA ARG A 9 -8.75 -4.41 7.69
C ARG A 9 -8.51 -2.94 7.35
N GLN A 10 -9.56 -2.20 7.18
CA GLN A 10 -9.47 -0.75 7.01
C GLN A 10 -8.87 -0.10 8.27
N GLY A 11 -8.03 0.91 8.07
CA GLY A 11 -7.51 1.75 9.14
C GLY A 11 -8.56 2.77 9.61
N THR A 12 -8.54 3.09 10.89
CA THR A 12 -9.41 4.07 11.53
C THR A 12 -8.60 5.02 12.41
N ASP A 13 -9.17 6.14 12.81
CA ASP A 13 -8.49 7.13 13.68
C ASP A 13 -8.03 6.53 15.02
N ASP A 14 -8.65 5.45 15.47
CA ASP A 14 -8.28 4.75 16.70
C ASP A 14 -6.95 3.96 16.56
N ASP A 15 -6.45 3.80 15.34
CA ASP A 15 -5.25 3.02 15.06
C ASP A 15 -3.94 3.80 15.19
N LEU A 16 -3.97 5.03 15.69
CA LEU A 16 -2.77 5.87 15.77
C LEU A 16 -1.62 5.16 16.49
N ALA A 17 -1.87 4.55 17.63
CA ALA A 17 -0.85 3.85 18.41
C ALA A 17 -0.27 2.65 17.67
N LEU A 18 -1.11 1.89 16.96
CA LEU A 18 -0.68 0.75 16.12
C LEU A 18 0.19 1.20 14.95
N VAL A 19 -0.21 2.27 14.28
CA VAL A 19 0.54 2.81 13.12
C VAL A 19 1.85 3.43 13.56
N THR A 20 1.88 4.17 14.66
CA THR A 20 3.13 4.72 15.23
C THR A 20 4.08 3.58 15.61
N ALA A 21 3.60 2.56 16.32
CA ALA A 21 4.41 1.41 16.71
C ALA A 21 4.94 0.61 15.50
N LEU A 22 4.17 0.48 14.42
CA LEU A 22 4.62 -0.11 13.17
C LEU A 22 5.82 0.65 12.60
N HIS A 23 5.72 1.97 12.49
CA HIS A 23 6.80 2.79 11.94
C HIS A 23 8.06 2.77 12.83
N ASP A 24 7.89 2.76 14.14
CA ASP A 24 9.02 2.68 15.09
C ASP A 24 9.79 1.34 15.00
N ARG A 25 9.15 0.28 14.53
CA ARG A 25 9.79 -1.03 14.31
C ARG A 25 10.43 -1.20 12.92
N CYS A 26 10.14 -0.31 11.98
CA CYS A 26 10.71 -0.37 10.65
C CYS A 26 12.16 0.15 10.64
N SER A 27 13.02 -0.46 9.82
CA SER A 27 14.36 0.04 9.58
C SER A 27 14.37 1.40 8.85
N ALA A 28 15.48 2.11 8.98
CA ALA A 28 15.70 3.36 8.24
C ALA A 28 15.59 3.16 6.72
N ASP A 29 16.03 2.00 6.20
CA ASP A 29 15.92 1.66 4.78
C ASP A 29 14.45 1.48 4.36
N ALA A 30 13.65 0.75 5.14
CA ALA A 30 12.23 0.58 4.88
C ALA A 30 11.47 1.92 4.86
N LEU A 31 11.78 2.81 5.80
CA LEU A 31 11.19 4.15 5.85
C LEU A 31 11.67 5.03 4.69
N LEU A 32 12.96 4.97 4.32
CA LEU A 32 13.49 5.70 3.17
C LEU A 32 12.81 5.26 1.87
N ARG A 33 12.61 3.97 1.67
CA ARG A 33 11.91 3.43 0.51
C ARG A 33 10.44 3.83 0.49
N ARG A 34 9.82 3.95 1.65
CA ARG A 34 8.40 4.36 1.77
C ARG A 34 8.18 5.84 1.52
N PHE A 35 9.07 6.70 2.03
CA PHE A 35 8.87 8.16 2.04
C PHE A 35 9.75 8.91 1.05
N HIS A 36 10.68 8.22 0.36
CA HIS A 36 11.68 8.80 -0.56
C HIS A 36 12.57 9.87 0.08
N ALA A 37 12.59 9.92 1.40
CA ALA A 37 13.40 10.82 2.20
C ALA A 37 13.74 10.16 3.54
N PRO A 38 14.87 10.55 4.18
CA PRO A 38 15.17 10.11 5.53
C PRO A 38 14.10 10.59 6.51
N VAL A 39 13.42 9.64 7.18
CA VAL A 39 12.41 9.92 8.20
C VAL A 39 12.84 9.18 9.46
N PRO A 40 13.58 9.83 10.38
CA PRO A 40 14.08 9.18 11.59
C PRO A 40 12.96 8.74 12.54
N ARG A 41 11.85 9.43 12.51
CA ARG A 41 10.63 9.11 13.26
C ARG A 41 9.42 9.67 12.53
N VAL A 42 8.31 8.92 12.55
CA VAL A 42 7.03 9.38 11.99
C VAL A 42 6.24 10.09 13.09
N PRO A 43 6.04 11.42 13.01
CA PRO A 43 5.26 12.16 13.98
C PRO A 43 3.78 11.76 13.95
N ASP A 44 3.07 11.91 15.07
CA ASP A 44 1.63 11.59 15.16
C ASP A 44 0.78 12.26 14.08
N ARG A 45 1.08 13.53 13.76
CA ARG A 45 0.38 14.24 12.68
C ARG A 45 0.54 13.53 11.32
N MET A 46 1.74 13.05 11.03
CA MET A 46 2.01 12.32 9.79
C MET A 46 1.32 10.95 9.83
N ALA A 47 1.40 10.23 10.96
CA ALA A 47 0.72 8.95 11.14
C ALA A 47 -0.79 9.07 10.95
N ARG A 48 -1.44 10.10 11.50
CA ARG A 48 -2.86 10.39 11.27
C ARG A 48 -3.17 10.62 9.78
N GLY A 49 -2.33 11.37 9.08
CA GLY A 49 -2.48 11.59 7.64
C GLY A 49 -2.30 10.33 6.80
N LEU A 50 -1.54 9.34 7.28
CA LEU A 50 -1.42 8.04 6.63
C LEU A 50 -2.64 7.13 6.89
N ILE A 51 -3.23 7.20 8.09
CA ILE A 51 -4.42 6.42 8.46
C ILE A 51 -5.64 6.91 7.70
N ALA A 52 -5.86 8.22 7.69
CA ALA A 52 -7.00 8.86 7.05
C ALA A 52 -6.53 9.92 6.04
N PRO A 53 -5.98 9.51 4.87
CA PRO A 53 -5.61 10.46 3.82
C PRO A 53 -6.83 11.24 3.34
N HIS A 54 -6.64 12.51 3.01
CA HIS A 54 -7.73 13.35 2.50
C HIS A 54 -8.40 12.71 1.27
N HIS A 55 -9.69 12.44 1.37
CA HIS A 55 -10.47 11.69 0.37
C HIS A 55 -9.95 10.29 0.02
N GLY A 56 -9.02 9.77 0.82
CA GLY A 56 -8.41 8.46 0.63
C GLY A 56 -8.84 7.43 1.68
N TRP A 57 -8.06 6.40 1.80
CA TRP A 57 -8.24 5.33 2.80
C TRP A 57 -6.93 4.64 3.12
N SER A 58 -6.94 3.84 4.18
CA SER A 58 -5.83 2.96 4.50
C SER A 58 -6.31 1.54 4.81
N VAL A 59 -5.38 0.58 4.65
CA VAL A 59 -5.56 -0.82 5.02
C VAL A 59 -4.40 -1.21 5.92
N LEU A 60 -4.70 -1.81 7.06
CA LEU A 60 -3.72 -2.36 7.99
C LEU A 60 -3.64 -3.87 7.87
N ALA A 61 -2.44 -4.41 7.88
CA ALA A 61 -2.16 -5.83 8.08
C ALA A 61 -1.83 -6.05 9.56
N VAL A 62 -2.62 -6.85 10.25
CA VAL A 62 -2.52 -7.07 11.70
C VAL A 62 -2.18 -8.53 11.98
N HIS A 63 -1.22 -8.76 12.85
CA HIS A 63 -0.82 -10.04 13.38
C HIS A 63 -0.91 -10.02 14.91
N GLY A 64 -1.82 -10.81 15.47
CA GLY A 64 -2.15 -10.68 16.89
C GLY A 64 -2.75 -9.30 17.20
N GLN A 65 -2.05 -8.52 18.00
CA GLN A 65 -2.43 -7.16 18.38
C GLN A 65 -1.59 -6.07 17.69
N ASP A 66 -0.61 -6.46 16.87
CA ASP A 66 0.33 -5.55 16.24
C ASP A 66 0.01 -5.34 14.75
N ALA A 67 0.10 -4.11 14.27
CA ALA A 67 0.16 -3.84 12.85
C ALA A 67 1.54 -4.21 12.33
N VAL A 68 1.60 -5.08 11.32
CA VAL A 68 2.85 -5.55 10.69
C VAL A 68 3.03 -4.98 9.28
N GLY A 69 2.05 -4.25 8.79
CA GLY A 69 2.11 -3.55 7.53
C GLY A 69 0.92 -2.61 7.34
N MET A 70 1.07 -1.70 6.42
CA MET A 70 0.07 -0.68 6.10
C MET A 70 0.14 -0.32 4.62
N ALA A 71 -1.01 -0.17 3.99
CA ALA A 71 -1.16 0.54 2.73
C ALA A 71 -2.01 1.78 2.94
N CYS A 72 -1.63 2.89 2.34
CA CYS A 72 -2.48 4.08 2.27
C CYS A 72 -2.65 4.51 0.82
N ALA A 73 -3.83 5.00 0.49
CA ALA A 73 -4.22 5.39 -0.84
C ALA A 73 -4.84 6.78 -0.82
N GLY A 74 -4.34 7.67 -1.67
CA GLY A 74 -4.82 9.03 -1.81
C GLY A 74 -5.12 9.39 -3.27
N PRO A 75 -6.22 10.12 -3.58
CA PRO A 75 -6.58 10.45 -4.93
C PRO A 75 -5.58 11.39 -5.58
N VAL A 76 -5.21 11.09 -6.83
CA VAL A 76 -4.40 11.93 -7.71
C VAL A 76 -5.30 12.61 -8.74
N SER A 77 -6.28 11.87 -9.25
CA SER A 77 -7.31 12.37 -10.16
C SER A 77 -8.61 11.57 -9.98
N GLU A 78 -9.63 11.88 -10.78
CA GLU A 78 -10.92 11.18 -10.74
C GLU A 78 -10.79 9.65 -10.87
N HIS A 79 -9.80 9.15 -11.61
CA HIS A 79 -9.64 7.72 -11.89
C HIS A 79 -8.34 7.11 -11.41
N LEU A 80 -7.42 7.91 -10.84
CA LEU A 80 -6.10 7.50 -10.41
C LEU A 80 -5.90 7.79 -8.92
N VAL A 81 -5.44 6.79 -8.19
CA VAL A 81 -5.08 6.91 -6.78
C VAL A 81 -3.62 6.51 -6.59
N GLU A 82 -2.88 7.28 -5.81
CA GLU A 82 -1.52 6.91 -5.41
C GLU A 82 -1.56 6.01 -4.19
N VAL A 83 -0.80 4.92 -4.22
CA VAL A 83 -0.69 3.96 -3.12
C VAL A 83 0.73 3.89 -2.60
N GLY A 84 0.87 3.95 -1.28
CA GLY A 84 2.11 3.66 -0.58
C GLY A 84 1.93 2.48 0.36
N ILE A 85 2.88 1.54 0.35
CA ILE A 85 2.86 0.34 1.19
C ILE A 85 4.12 0.30 2.04
N LEU A 86 3.95 -0.03 3.31
CA LEU A 86 5.02 -0.31 4.27
C LEU A 86 4.76 -1.66 4.92
N VAL A 87 5.77 -2.50 5.01
CA VAL A 87 5.74 -3.75 5.76
C VAL A 87 6.97 -3.76 6.66
N GLU A 88 6.79 -4.04 7.96
CA GLU A 88 7.91 -4.16 8.89
C GLU A 88 8.89 -5.24 8.43
N ASP A 89 10.17 -5.05 8.68
CA ASP A 89 11.26 -5.87 8.14
C ASP A 89 11.08 -7.36 8.47
N ALA A 90 10.67 -7.70 9.69
CA ALA A 90 10.44 -9.08 10.13
C ALA A 90 9.28 -9.78 9.42
N SER A 91 8.38 -9.04 8.80
CA SER A 91 7.17 -9.54 8.11
C SER A 91 7.29 -9.48 6.59
N GLN A 92 8.39 -8.95 6.05
CA GLN A 92 8.66 -8.93 4.61
C GLN A 92 8.88 -10.35 4.05
N GLY A 93 8.70 -10.52 2.75
CA GLY A 93 8.86 -11.81 2.08
C GLY A 93 7.76 -12.84 2.37
N ARG A 94 6.79 -12.52 3.23
CA ARG A 94 5.70 -13.42 3.66
C ARG A 94 4.35 -13.15 2.97
N GLY A 95 4.35 -12.33 1.93
CA GLY A 95 3.14 -12.02 1.16
C GLY A 95 2.25 -10.91 1.76
N VAL A 96 2.67 -10.26 2.85
CA VAL A 96 1.91 -9.17 3.48
C VAL A 96 1.70 -8.02 2.52
N GLY A 97 2.75 -7.58 1.82
CA GLY A 97 2.64 -6.50 0.82
C GLY A 97 1.68 -6.83 -0.33
N SER A 98 1.71 -8.07 -0.82
CA SER A 98 0.80 -8.52 -1.88
C SER A 98 -0.65 -8.54 -1.41
N ARG A 99 -0.90 -8.90 -0.16
CA ARG A 99 -2.24 -8.88 0.43
C ARG A 99 -2.74 -7.45 0.58
N LEU A 100 -1.92 -6.55 1.13
CA LEU A 100 -2.24 -5.13 1.23
C LEU A 100 -2.55 -4.50 -0.14
N LEU A 101 -1.75 -4.83 -1.17
CA LEU A 101 -1.97 -4.33 -2.52
C LEU A 101 -3.30 -4.82 -3.11
N ARG A 102 -3.66 -6.10 -2.91
CA ARG A 102 -4.97 -6.63 -3.36
C ARG A 102 -6.13 -5.92 -2.69
N ASP A 103 -6.05 -5.72 -1.38
CA ASP A 103 -7.15 -5.14 -0.62
C ASP A 103 -7.32 -3.65 -0.97
N VAL A 104 -6.21 -2.92 -1.13
CA VAL A 104 -6.28 -1.51 -1.55
C VAL A 104 -6.78 -1.37 -2.99
N ALA A 105 -6.44 -2.32 -3.88
CA ALA A 105 -6.93 -2.35 -5.25
C ALA A 105 -8.44 -2.66 -5.30
N THR A 106 -8.90 -3.61 -4.50
CA THR A 106 -10.31 -3.98 -4.39
C THR A 106 -11.15 -2.80 -3.88
N GLU A 107 -10.68 -2.14 -2.83
CA GLU A 107 -11.36 -0.95 -2.30
C GLU A 107 -11.33 0.21 -3.30
N GLY A 108 -10.21 0.42 -4.01
CA GLY A 108 -10.09 1.42 -5.05
C GLY A 108 -11.09 1.21 -6.19
N ALA A 109 -11.23 -0.03 -6.66
CA ALA A 109 -12.20 -0.39 -7.68
C ALA A 109 -13.66 -0.18 -7.18
N ALA A 110 -13.95 -0.54 -5.94
CA ALA A 110 -15.26 -0.31 -5.32
C ALA A 110 -15.61 1.18 -5.20
N ARG A 111 -14.60 2.05 -5.06
CA ARG A 111 -14.74 3.51 -5.05
C ARG A 111 -14.78 4.15 -6.44
N GLY A 112 -14.67 3.36 -7.51
CA GLY A 112 -14.75 3.83 -8.90
C GLY A 112 -13.41 4.24 -9.52
N TYR A 113 -12.28 4.06 -8.81
CA TYR A 113 -10.97 4.26 -9.40
C TYR A 113 -10.64 3.17 -10.42
N ARG A 114 -9.87 3.52 -11.44
CA ARG A 114 -9.48 2.61 -12.53
C ARG A 114 -8.02 2.19 -12.45
N SER A 115 -7.18 2.97 -11.77
CA SER A 115 -5.76 2.74 -11.70
C SER A 115 -5.16 3.10 -10.35
N LEU A 116 -4.14 2.35 -9.95
CA LEU A 116 -3.25 2.68 -8.85
C LEU A 116 -1.91 3.16 -9.39
N LEU A 117 -1.37 4.21 -8.78
CA LEU A 117 -0.03 4.70 -9.00
C LEU A 117 0.86 4.30 -7.82
N CYS A 118 1.99 3.66 -8.11
CA CYS A 118 3.06 3.47 -7.14
C CYS A 118 4.30 4.22 -7.62
N LEU A 119 4.88 5.02 -6.74
CA LEU A 119 6.20 5.65 -6.94
C LEU A 119 7.20 4.92 -6.06
N THR A 120 8.35 4.55 -6.60
CA THR A 120 9.40 3.84 -5.85
C THR A 120 10.78 4.09 -6.44
N GLN A 121 11.83 3.75 -5.67
CA GLN A 121 13.19 3.79 -6.18
C GLN A 121 13.38 2.73 -7.28
N PRO A 122 14.24 2.99 -8.29
CA PRO A 122 14.45 2.08 -9.42
C PRO A 122 15.02 0.70 -9.03
N ASP A 123 15.68 0.60 -7.88
CA ASP A 123 16.30 -0.61 -7.35
C ASP A 123 15.40 -1.37 -6.35
N ASN A 124 14.11 -1.02 -6.26
CA ASN A 124 13.17 -1.66 -5.34
C ASN A 124 12.51 -2.91 -5.95
N ASP A 125 13.29 -3.98 -6.05
CA ASP A 125 12.82 -5.26 -6.61
C ASP A 125 11.66 -5.87 -5.82
N ALA A 126 11.55 -5.58 -4.52
CA ALA A 126 10.47 -6.07 -3.67
C ALA A 126 9.09 -5.56 -4.12
N VAL A 127 9.00 -4.32 -4.59
CA VAL A 127 7.77 -3.75 -5.15
C VAL A 127 7.38 -4.46 -6.43
N LEU A 128 8.33 -4.65 -7.35
CA LEU A 128 8.08 -5.36 -8.61
C LEU A 128 7.61 -6.80 -8.36
N ALA A 129 8.28 -7.52 -7.46
CA ALA A 129 7.88 -8.88 -7.06
C ALA A 129 6.45 -8.90 -6.44
N THR A 130 6.10 -7.88 -5.66
CA THR A 130 4.76 -7.74 -5.08
C THR A 130 3.71 -7.55 -6.15
N ILE A 131 3.94 -6.65 -7.10
CA ILE A 131 3.02 -6.36 -8.21
C ILE A 131 2.85 -7.58 -9.11
N GLN A 132 3.94 -8.27 -9.46
CA GLN A 132 3.90 -9.50 -10.26
C GLN A 132 3.08 -10.61 -9.57
N ARG A 133 3.23 -10.75 -8.25
CA ARG A 133 2.49 -11.75 -7.46
C ARG A 133 0.98 -11.45 -7.42
N VAL A 134 0.60 -10.18 -7.42
CA VAL A 134 -0.82 -9.77 -7.48
C VAL A 134 -1.37 -9.89 -8.90
N ALA A 135 -0.49 -9.91 -9.90
CA ALA A 135 -0.82 -10.07 -11.33
C ALA A 135 -1.75 -8.97 -11.89
N LEU A 136 -1.63 -7.75 -11.37
CA LEU A 136 -2.31 -6.59 -11.95
C LEU A 136 -1.61 -6.17 -13.25
N PRO A 137 -2.34 -5.94 -14.35
CA PRO A 137 -1.77 -5.33 -15.54
C PRO A 137 -1.17 -3.98 -15.19
N HIS A 138 0.07 -3.74 -15.62
CA HIS A 138 0.77 -2.52 -15.24
C HIS A 138 1.74 -2.03 -16.30
N THR A 139 2.06 -0.75 -16.24
CA THR A 139 3.10 -0.10 -17.03
C THR A 139 4.14 0.52 -16.09
N VAL A 140 5.39 0.50 -16.51
CA VAL A 140 6.51 1.06 -15.74
C VAL A 140 7.16 2.15 -16.59
N THR A 141 7.35 3.32 -15.99
CA THR A 141 8.09 4.44 -16.56
C THR A 141 9.07 4.98 -15.52
N HIS A 142 10.07 5.73 -15.96
CA HIS A 142 11.06 6.35 -15.07
C HIS A 142 11.01 7.86 -15.26
N ALA A 143 10.89 8.59 -14.16
CA ALA A 143 10.91 10.05 -14.15
C ALA A 143 11.44 10.57 -12.81
N ASP A 144 12.22 11.63 -12.84
CA ASP A 144 12.74 12.33 -11.64
C ASP A 144 13.49 11.40 -10.66
N GLY A 145 14.21 10.40 -11.20
CA GLY A 145 14.96 9.45 -10.38
C GLY A 145 14.11 8.37 -9.71
N LEU A 146 12.81 8.33 -9.99
CA LEU A 146 11.89 7.33 -9.47
C LEU A 146 11.36 6.43 -10.60
N MET A 147 10.99 5.22 -10.21
CA MET A 147 10.18 4.32 -11.01
C MET A 147 8.70 4.60 -10.72
N ARG A 148 7.95 4.89 -11.78
CA ARG A 148 6.52 5.14 -11.73
C ARG A 148 5.79 3.92 -12.30
N ILE A 149 4.97 3.28 -11.50
CA ILE A 149 4.22 2.08 -11.86
C ILE A 149 2.74 2.41 -11.82
N VAL A 150 2.05 2.27 -12.94
CA VAL A 150 0.59 2.42 -13.03
C VAL A 150 -0.03 1.06 -13.22
N MET A 151 -0.83 0.62 -12.26
CA MET A 151 -1.51 -0.66 -12.25
C MET A 151 -2.99 -0.46 -12.58
N GLN A 152 -3.54 -1.30 -13.46
CA GLN A 152 -4.96 -1.27 -13.79
C GLN A 152 -5.75 -2.05 -12.74
N ILE A 153 -6.79 -1.42 -12.19
CA ILE A 153 -7.77 -2.06 -11.33
C ILE A 153 -9.14 -1.93 -12.00
N THR A 154 -9.82 -3.06 -12.18
CA THR A 154 -11.17 -3.07 -12.72
C THR A 154 -12.14 -3.49 -11.63
N SER A 155 -13.31 -2.84 -11.56
CA SER A 155 -14.43 -3.41 -10.81
C SER A 155 -14.89 -4.69 -11.51
N ALA A 156 -15.40 -5.67 -10.76
CA ALA A 156 -15.93 -6.92 -11.32
C ALA A 156 -17.01 -6.70 -12.40
N GLU A 157 -17.65 -5.54 -12.41
CA GLU A 157 -18.66 -5.14 -13.40
C GLU A 157 -18.08 -4.66 -14.74
N ALA A 158 -16.81 -4.25 -14.79
CA ALA A 158 -16.17 -3.78 -16.03
C ALA A 158 -15.62 -4.93 -16.90
N ALA A 159 -15.75 -6.17 -16.47
CA ALA A 159 -15.32 -7.38 -17.19
C ALA A 159 -16.43 -7.95 -18.11
N LEU A 160 -17.42 -7.16 -18.54
CA LEU A 160 -18.34 -7.58 -19.59
C LEU A 160 -17.60 -7.62 -20.93
N PRO A 161 -17.60 -8.75 -21.66
CA PRO A 161 -17.01 -8.79 -22.97
C PRO A 161 -17.73 -7.82 -23.89
N LEU A 162 -16.97 -7.08 -24.69
CA LEU A 162 -17.50 -6.26 -25.77
C LEU A 162 -18.35 -7.17 -26.69
N PRO A 163 -19.56 -6.76 -27.07
CA PRO A 163 -20.34 -7.53 -28.04
C PRO A 163 -19.58 -7.60 -29.36
N ALA A 164 -19.61 -8.79 -29.94
CA ALA A 164 -18.97 -9.09 -31.23
C ALA A 164 -19.51 -8.21 -32.37
#